data_c793fd35e152d523b6b1323e00aebf0d
#
_entry.id   c793fd35e152d523b6b1323e00aebf0d
#
_cell.length_a   1.000
_cell.length_b   1.000
_cell.length_c   1.000
_cell.angle_alpha   90.00
_cell.angle_beta   90.00
_cell.angle_gamma   90.00
#
_symmetry.space_group_name_H-M   'P 1'
#
loop_
_entity.id
_entity.type
_entity.pdbx_description
1 polymer ?
#
loop_
_entity_poly.entity_id
_entity_poly.type
_entity_poly.pdbx_seq_one_letter_code
_entity_poly.pdbx_strand_id
1 'polypeptide(L)'
;MDIFKMPSMKKSEYDTLVEDSYICRIAFKGERHPYIAPFLYIFDGKFMYFLSTKYGKKLQYFKNNPYVTVEVERYAPDLSDFAFVSIPGCLKEVQDPEIKNTVRHKFVELIKKRNLSSNVLSALGHSPDEPIEVLLTAERNIIWRLVGVNVSDILGLKHSASP
;
A
#
# COMPACT_ATOMS: atom_id res chain seq x y z
N MET A 1 24.44 28.75 9.42
CA MET A 1 23.54 27.79 10.12
C MET A 1 23.52 26.49 9.31
N ASP A 2 23.93 25.41 9.92
CA ASP A 2 23.93 24.11 9.28
C ASP A 2 22.53 23.50 9.36
N ILE A 3 22.06 22.96 8.24
CA ILE A 3 20.78 22.28 8.18
C ILE A 3 21.00 20.84 8.63
N PHE A 4 20.31 20.44 9.69
CA PHE A 4 20.27 19.04 10.09
C PHE A 4 19.49 18.22 9.06
N LYS A 5 20.07 17.14 8.55
CA LYS A 5 19.41 16.24 7.62
C LYS A 5 19.08 14.93 8.34
N MET A 6 17.84 14.50 8.19
CA MET A 6 17.44 13.19 8.72
C MET A 6 18.25 12.07 8.05
N PRO A 7 18.62 11.03 8.82
CA PRO A 7 19.26 9.84 8.25
C PRO A 7 18.39 9.16 7.20
N SER A 8 19.01 8.80 6.09
CA SER A 8 18.35 7.99 5.06
C SER A 8 18.28 6.53 5.47
N MET A 9 17.23 5.85 5.05
CA MET A 9 17.10 4.41 5.24
C MET A 9 17.83 3.66 4.12
N LYS A 10 18.48 2.56 4.49
CA LYS A 10 19.00 1.58 3.54
C LYS A 10 17.83 0.76 2.97
N LYS A 11 18.06 0.12 1.82
CA LYS A 11 17.03 -0.73 1.19
C LYS A 11 16.49 -1.79 2.16
N SER A 12 17.35 -2.46 2.90
CA SER A 12 16.93 -3.46 3.90
C SER A 12 16.01 -2.88 4.99
N GLU A 13 16.24 -1.63 5.37
CA GLU A 13 15.45 -0.96 6.40
C GLU A 13 14.05 -0.59 5.88
N TYR A 14 13.94 0.01 4.68
CA TYR A 14 12.63 0.33 4.15
C TYR A 14 11.87 -0.90 3.63
N ASP A 15 12.55 -1.95 3.17
CA ASP A 15 11.91 -3.23 2.86
C ASP A 15 11.27 -3.82 4.12
N THR A 16 11.97 -3.78 5.26
CA THR A 16 11.42 -4.21 6.55
C THR A 16 10.20 -3.38 6.97
N LEU A 17 10.26 -2.06 6.79
CA LEU A 17 9.13 -1.19 7.09
C LEU A 17 7.90 -1.57 6.25
N VAL A 18 8.08 -1.81 4.95
CA VAL A 18 7.00 -2.22 4.05
C VAL A 18 6.47 -3.61 4.43
N GLU A 19 7.35 -4.54 4.78
CA GLU A 19 6.99 -5.91 5.16
C GLU A 19 6.21 -5.97 6.49
N ASP A 20 6.59 -5.14 7.46
CA ASP A 20 5.98 -5.13 8.78
C ASP A 20 4.68 -4.32 8.86
N SER A 21 4.38 -3.53 7.85
CA SER A 21 3.18 -2.71 7.77
C SER A 21 2.15 -3.33 6.82
N TYR A 22 0.93 -2.83 6.86
CA TYR A 22 -0.16 -3.35 6.02
C TYR A 22 -1.09 -2.24 5.49
N ILE A 23 -0.88 -1.00 5.91
CA ILE A 23 -1.60 0.17 5.42
C ILE A 23 -0.60 1.13 4.79
N CYS A 24 -0.93 1.61 3.61
CA CYS A 24 -0.19 2.64 2.90
C CYS A 24 -1.12 3.75 2.46
N ARG A 25 -0.54 4.81 1.94
CA ARG A 25 -1.27 5.85 1.21
C ARG A 25 -0.77 5.88 -0.22
N ILE A 26 -1.69 5.97 -1.17
CA ILE A 26 -1.37 6.10 -2.58
C ILE A 26 -1.78 7.49 -3.04
N ALA A 27 -0.82 8.23 -3.59
CA ALA A 27 -1.06 9.52 -4.22
C ALA A 27 -1.23 9.33 -5.72
N PHE A 28 -2.40 9.68 -6.22
CA PHE A 28 -2.75 9.66 -7.64
C PHE A 28 -2.60 11.04 -8.23
N LYS A 29 -2.24 11.12 -9.50
CA LYS A 29 -2.20 12.38 -10.22
C LYS A 29 -3.62 12.80 -10.61
N GLY A 30 -4.10 13.89 -10.05
CA GLY A 30 -5.36 14.51 -10.45
C GLY A 30 -5.11 15.62 -11.46
N GLU A 31 -6.18 16.18 -12.02
CA GLU A 31 -6.09 17.30 -12.96
C GLU A 31 -5.58 18.56 -12.27
N ARG A 32 -6.14 18.90 -11.13
CA ARG A 32 -5.83 20.12 -10.37
C ARG A 32 -5.13 19.84 -9.06
N HIS A 33 -5.59 18.84 -8.34
CA HIS A 33 -5.01 18.42 -7.06
C HIS A 33 -4.64 16.95 -7.07
N PRO A 34 -3.53 16.55 -6.44
CA PRO A 34 -3.27 15.14 -6.17
C PRO A 34 -4.43 14.55 -5.35
N TYR A 35 -4.77 13.31 -5.61
CA TYR A 35 -5.72 12.55 -4.82
C TYR A 35 -4.98 11.52 -3.99
N ILE A 36 -5.22 11.50 -2.69
CA ILE A 36 -4.56 10.58 -1.75
C ILE A 36 -5.63 9.69 -1.11
N ALA A 37 -5.39 8.39 -1.10
CA ALA A 37 -6.26 7.43 -0.45
C ALA A 37 -5.45 6.38 0.32
N PRO A 38 -5.95 5.93 1.50
CA PRO A 38 -5.36 4.79 2.19
C PRO A 38 -5.74 3.47 1.52
N PHE A 39 -4.82 2.51 1.58
CA PHE A 39 -5.01 1.16 1.04
C PHE A 39 -4.45 0.13 2.00
N LEU A 40 -5.16 -0.97 2.12
CA LEU A 40 -4.58 -2.20 2.61
C LEU A 40 -3.69 -2.77 1.50
N TYR A 41 -2.55 -3.31 1.85
CA TYR A 41 -1.64 -3.91 0.89
C TYR A 41 -0.99 -5.19 1.41
N ILE A 42 -0.50 -5.98 0.49
CA ILE A 42 0.42 -7.07 0.77
C ILE A 42 1.73 -6.84 0.01
N PHE A 43 2.82 -7.36 0.57
CA PHE A 43 4.15 -7.31 -0.03
C PHE A 43 4.73 -8.72 -0.06
N ASP A 44 5.15 -9.18 -1.24
CA ASP A 44 5.66 -10.54 -1.43
C ASP A 44 7.20 -10.62 -1.40
N GLY A 45 7.87 -9.53 -0.98
CA GLY A 45 9.32 -9.38 -1.00
C GLY A 45 9.84 -8.68 -2.26
N LYS A 46 9.00 -8.55 -3.29
CA LYS A 46 9.33 -7.90 -4.55
C LYS A 46 8.31 -6.85 -4.97
N PHE A 47 7.04 -7.18 -4.90
CA PHE A 47 5.95 -6.31 -5.33
C PHE A 47 4.97 -6.02 -4.22
N MET A 48 4.43 -4.82 -4.24
CA MET A 48 3.25 -4.44 -3.46
C MET A 48 2.00 -4.66 -4.30
N TYR A 49 0.97 -5.23 -3.67
CA TYR A 49 -0.33 -5.49 -4.29
C TYR A 49 -1.44 -4.83 -3.49
N PHE A 50 -2.44 -4.34 -4.20
CA PHE A 50 -3.55 -3.60 -3.63
C PHE A 50 -4.86 -4.14 -4.18
N LEU A 51 -5.90 -4.15 -3.33
CA LEU A 51 -7.26 -4.40 -3.79
C LEU A 51 -7.98 -3.06 -3.96
N SER A 52 -8.66 -2.89 -5.08
CA SER A 52 -9.50 -1.72 -5.36
C SER A 52 -10.91 -2.14 -5.71
N THR A 53 -11.86 -1.25 -5.43
CA THR A 53 -13.21 -1.36 -5.98
C THR A 53 -13.20 -1.13 -7.50
N LYS A 54 -14.22 -1.62 -8.19
CA LYS A 54 -14.40 -1.39 -9.64
C LYS A 54 -15.11 -0.08 -9.97
N TYR A 55 -15.20 0.84 -9.00
CA TYR A 55 -15.85 2.15 -9.14
C TYR A 55 -15.14 3.21 -8.31
N GLY A 56 -15.53 4.46 -8.52
CA GLY A 56 -15.08 5.58 -7.72
C GLY A 56 -13.89 6.34 -8.30
N LYS A 57 -13.48 7.38 -7.58
CA LYS A 57 -12.43 8.31 -8.02
C LYS A 57 -11.08 7.62 -8.22
N LYS A 58 -10.73 6.68 -7.36
CA LYS A 58 -9.46 5.93 -7.44
C LYS A 58 -9.31 5.25 -8.80
N LEU A 59 -10.37 4.61 -9.27
CA LEU A 59 -10.37 3.93 -10.56
C LEU A 59 -10.27 4.91 -11.73
N GLN A 60 -10.96 6.05 -11.65
CA GLN A 60 -10.88 7.09 -12.67
C GLN A 60 -9.47 7.67 -12.78
N TYR A 61 -8.84 8.00 -11.65
CA TYR A 61 -7.47 8.50 -11.63
C TYR A 61 -6.48 7.47 -12.16
N PHE A 62 -6.63 6.22 -11.76
CA PHE A 62 -5.81 5.11 -12.28
C PHE A 62 -5.92 4.98 -13.80
N LYS A 63 -7.14 5.01 -14.34
CA LYS A 63 -7.36 4.91 -15.79
C LYS A 63 -6.78 6.09 -16.55
N ASN A 64 -6.84 7.29 -15.99
CA ASN A 64 -6.30 8.48 -16.61
C ASN A 64 -4.77 8.56 -16.53
N ASN A 65 -4.20 8.14 -15.41
CA ASN A 65 -2.75 8.14 -15.19
C ASN A 65 -2.38 7.11 -14.13
N PRO A 66 -1.72 6.01 -14.50
CA PRO A 66 -1.35 4.95 -13.58
C PRO A 66 -0.09 5.24 -12.76
N TYR A 67 0.60 6.35 -13.01
CA TYR A 67 1.79 6.73 -12.23
C TYR A 67 1.37 7.30 -10.90
N VAL A 68 1.90 6.70 -9.83
CA VAL A 68 1.55 7.00 -8.45
C VAL A 68 2.80 7.07 -7.58
N THR A 69 2.61 7.58 -6.38
CA THR A 69 3.59 7.40 -5.30
C THR A 69 2.90 6.71 -4.13
N VAL A 70 3.51 5.64 -3.65
CA VAL A 70 3.06 4.90 -2.48
C VAL A 70 3.88 5.34 -1.28
N GLU A 71 3.23 5.64 -0.16
CA GLU A 71 3.90 6.01 1.08
C GLU A 71 3.51 5.02 2.17
N VAL A 72 4.52 4.56 2.94
CA VAL A 72 4.36 3.74 4.14
C VAL A 72 5.06 4.45 5.28
N GLU A 73 4.40 4.55 6.44
CA GLU A 73 4.95 5.22 7.60
C GLU A 73 4.74 4.41 8.88
N ARG A 74 5.62 4.64 9.83
CA ARG A 74 5.52 4.14 11.19
C ARG A 74 5.96 5.25 12.15
N TYR A 75 5.23 5.45 13.20
CA TYR A 75 5.61 6.45 14.20
C TYR A 75 5.11 6.07 15.59
N ALA A 76 5.89 6.46 16.60
CA ALA A 76 5.43 6.48 17.97
C ALA A 76 4.54 7.72 18.20
N PRO A 77 3.52 7.66 19.09
CA PRO A 77 2.60 8.79 19.30
C PRO A 77 3.28 10.10 19.69
N ASP A 78 4.40 10.05 20.39
CA ASP A 78 5.20 11.21 20.78
C ASP A 78 6.28 11.60 19.75
N LEU A 79 6.33 10.89 18.62
CA LEU A 79 7.31 11.07 17.53
C LEU A 79 8.77 10.89 17.97
N SER A 80 9.02 10.18 19.05
CA SER A 80 10.38 9.81 19.46
C SER A 80 11.02 8.81 18.51
N ASP A 81 10.21 8.04 17.81
CA ASP A 81 10.62 7.07 16.79
C ASP A 81 9.65 7.19 15.61
N PHE A 82 10.17 7.42 14.43
CA PHE A 82 9.38 7.44 13.21
C PHE A 82 10.22 7.08 11.98
N ALA A 83 9.56 6.53 11.00
CA ALA A 83 10.14 6.19 9.71
C ALA A 83 9.06 6.30 8.64
N PHE A 84 9.44 6.72 7.46
CA PHE A 84 8.57 6.67 6.30
C PHE A 84 9.37 6.39 5.02
N VAL A 85 8.69 5.80 4.05
CA VAL A 85 9.24 5.56 2.73
C VAL A 85 8.25 6.02 1.68
N SER A 86 8.75 6.71 0.67
CA SER A 86 8.01 7.18 -0.50
C SER A 86 8.52 6.43 -1.72
N ILE A 87 7.63 5.72 -2.40
CA ILE A 87 7.95 4.79 -3.48
C ILE A 87 7.18 5.21 -4.74
N PRO A 88 7.79 5.97 -5.66
CA PRO A 88 7.19 6.24 -6.96
C PRO A 88 7.16 5.01 -7.85
N GLY A 89 6.09 4.83 -8.59
CA GLY A 89 5.95 3.72 -9.51
C GLY A 89 4.72 3.85 -10.39
N CYS A 90 4.34 2.74 -10.99
CA CYS A 90 3.18 2.64 -11.86
C CYS A 90 2.29 1.50 -11.40
N LEU A 91 0.99 1.76 -11.26
CA LEU A 91 0.02 0.70 -10.98
C LEU A 91 -0.32 -0.05 -12.27
N LYS A 92 -0.32 -1.36 -12.18
CA LYS A 92 -0.73 -2.24 -13.27
C LYS A 92 -1.74 -3.25 -12.76
N GLU A 93 -2.84 -3.41 -13.48
CA GLU A 93 -3.84 -4.43 -13.17
C GLU A 93 -3.28 -5.83 -13.40
N VAL A 94 -3.43 -6.68 -12.41
CA VAL A 94 -3.02 -8.09 -12.50
C VAL A 94 -4.09 -8.87 -13.26
N GLN A 95 -3.68 -9.51 -14.36
CA GLN A 95 -4.57 -10.32 -15.21
C GLN A 95 -4.37 -11.82 -15.03
N ASP A 96 -3.18 -12.24 -14.63
CA ASP A 96 -2.84 -13.65 -14.45
C ASP A 96 -3.68 -14.29 -13.34
N PRO A 97 -4.46 -15.36 -13.66
CA PRO A 97 -5.35 -16.00 -12.68
C PRO A 97 -4.63 -16.59 -11.46
N GLU A 98 -3.42 -17.13 -11.66
CA GLU A 98 -2.65 -17.72 -10.55
C GLU A 98 -2.15 -16.65 -9.60
N ILE A 99 -1.66 -15.52 -10.12
CA ILE A 99 -1.25 -14.38 -9.31
C ILE A 99 -2.44 -13.81 -8.57
N LYS A 100 -3.57 -13.61 -9.25
CA LYS A 100 -4.81 -13.15 -8.60
C LYS A 100 -5.20 -14.05 -7.43
N ASN A 101 -5.20 -15.35 -7.63
CA ASN A 101 -5.55 -16.31 -6.60
C ASN A 101 -4.60 -16.21 -5.39
N THR A 102 -3.30 -16.19 -5.65
CA THR A 102 -2.28 -16.06 -4.60
C THR A 102 -2.44 -14.77 -3.81
N VAL A 103 -2.65 -13.66 -4.51
CA VAL A 103 -2.83 -12.34 -3.87
C VAL A 103 -4.10 -12.33 -3.00
N ARG A 104 -5.22 -12.85 -3.49
CA ARG A 104 -6.46 -12.92 -2.73
C ARG A 104 -6.30 -13.72 -1.44
N HIS A 105 -5.63 -14.89 -1.51
CA HIS A 105 -5.33 -15.68 -0.32
C HIS A 105 -4.47 -14.91 0.68
N LYS A 106 -3.46 -14.20 0.20
CA LYS A 106 -2.59 -13.39 1.06
C LYS A 106 -3.33 -12.25 1.76
N PHE A 107 -4.31 -11.62 1.11
CA PHE A 107 -5.17 -10.63 1.77
C PHE A 107 -6.02 -11.25 2.87
N VAL A 108 -6.62 -12.40 2.63
CA VAL A 108 -7.38 -13.12 3.67
C VAL A 108 -6.49 -13.51 4.84
N GLU A 109 -5.31 -14.03 4.57
CA GLU A 109 -4.32 -14.36 5.61
C GLU A 109 -3.91 -13.12 6.42
N LEU A 110 -3.66 -11.99 5.76
CA LEU A 110 -3.31 -10.74 6.42
C LEU A 110 -4.41 -10.28 7.39
N ILE A 111 -5.66 -10.28 6.93
CA ILE A 111 -6.81 -9.87 7.74
C ILE A 111 -6.95 -10.76 8.97
N LYS A 112 -6.82 -12.08 8.80
CA LYS A 112 -6.89 -13.04 9.91
C LYS A 112 -5.70 -12.93 10.85
N LYS A 113 -4.50 -12.89 10.32
CA LYS A 113 -3.25 -12.82 11.12
C LYS A 113 -3.18 -11.56 11.97
N ARG A 114 -3.58 -10.43 11.43
CA ARG A 114 -3.60 -9.14 12.12
C ARG A 114 -4.87 -8.93 12.95
N ASN A 115 -5.78 -9.88 12.92
CA ASN A 115 -7.08 -9.80 13.61
C ASN A 115 -7.83 -8.48 13.27
N LEU A 116 -7.84 -8.13 11.98
CA LEU A 116 -8.52 -6.92 11.52
C LEU A 116 -10.04 -7.09 11.57
N SER A 117 -10.73 -6.00 11.85
CA SER A 117 -12.20 -5.99 11.82
C SER A 117 -12.74 -6.32 10.43
N SER A 118 -13.89 -6.99 10.36
CA SER A 118 -14.64 -7.21 9.12
C SER A 118 -15.05 -5.89 8.43
N ASN A 119 -14.97 -4.77 9.14
CA ASN A 119 -15.22 -3.45 8.57
C ASN A 119 -14.25 -3.11 7.44
N VAL A 120 -13.10 -3.78 7.32
CA VAL A 120 -12.19 -3.61 6.18
C VAL A 120 -12.86 -3.99 4.86
N LEU A 121 -13.86 -4.88 4.88
CA LEU A 121 -14.63 -5.29 3.71
C LEU A 121 -15.41 -4.12 3.10
N SER A 122 -15.87 -3.17 3.91
CA SER A 122 -16.59 -1.99 3.43
C SER A 122 -15.75 -1.15 2.48
N ALA A 123 -14.46 -1.00 2.77
CA ALA A 123 -13.53 -0.26 1.93
C ALA A 123 -13.29 -0.97 0.57
N LEU A 124 -13.62 -2.26 0.50
CA LEU A 124 -13.46 -3.10 -0.68
C LEU A 124 -14.78 -3.34 -1.43
N GLY A 125 -15.85 -2.67 -1.01
CA GLY A 125 -17.16 -2.77 -1.67
C GLY A 125 -17.98 -3.99 -1.27
N HIS A 126 -17.67 -4.58 -0.10
CA HIS A 126 -18.41 -5.72 0.46
C HIS A 126 -19.11 -5.30 1.76
N SER A 127 -20.19 -6.02 2.11
CA SER A 127 -20.80 -5.84 3.42
C SER A 127 -19.87 -6.35 4.52
N PRO A 128 -19.78 -5.65 5.68
CA PRO A 128 -19.04 -6.16 6.84
C PRO A 128 -19.60 -7.49 7.37
N ASP A 129 -20.84 -7.83 7.04
CA ASP A 129 -21.49 -9.08 7.46
C ASP A 129 -21.12 -10.27 6.58
N GLU A 130 -20.49 -10.02 5.43
CA GLU A 130 -19.98 -11.09 4.59
C GLU A 130 -18.75 -11.76 5.25
N PRO A 131 -18.52 -13.06 4.99
CA PRO A 131 -17.31 -13.71 5.49
C PRO A 131 -16.06 -13.14 4.78
N ILE A 132 -14.93 -13.09 5.49
CA ILE A 132 -13.67 -12.58 4.90
C ILE A 132 -13.29 -13.36 3.63
N GLU A 133 -13.65 -14.63 3.57
CA GLU A 133 -13.40 -15.52 2.44
C GLU A 133 -14.09 -15.08 1.15
N VAL A 134 -15.03 -14.13 1.19
CA VAL A 134 -15.62 -13.53 -0.01
C VAL A 134 -14.55 -12.91 -0.92
N LEU A 135 -13.43 -12.46 -0.35
CA LEU A 135 -12.30 -11.91 -1.11
C LEU A 135 -11.62 -12.94 -2.01
N LEU A 136 -11.78 -14.24 -1.72
CA LEU A 136 -11.15 -15.31 -2.51
C LEU A 136 -11.79 -15.47 -3.89
N THR A 137 -13.10 -15.21 -4.00
CA THR A 137 -13.89 -15.52 -5.19
C THR A 137 -14.58 -14.32 -5.81
N ALA A 138 -14.58 -13.17 -5.13
CA ALA A 138 -15.33 -12.01 -5.58
C ALA A 138 -14.68 -11.31 -6.77
N GLU A 139 -15.43 -11.22 -7.87
CA GLU A 139 -15.07 -10.42 -9.04
C GLU A 139 -15.36 -8.92 -8.85
N ARG A 140 -15.70 -8.50 -7.63
CA ARG A 140 -15.97 -7.09 -7.28
C ARG A 140 -14.74 -6.24 -7.12
N ASN A 141 -13.56 -6.86 -7.04
CA ASN A 141 -12.30 -6.16 -6.81
C ASN A 141 -11.34 -6.31 -7.98
N ILE A 142 -10.59 -5.24 -8.22
CA ILE A 142 -9.44 -5.21 -9.11
C ILE A 142 -8.19 -5.39 -8.25
N ILE A 143 -7.22 -6.13 -8.74
CA ILE A 143 -5.92 -6.26 -8.11
C ILE A 143 -4.93 -5.40 -8.88
N TRP A 144 -4.29 -4.45 -8.21
CA TRP A 144 -3.19 -3.66 -8.74
C TRP A 144 -1.87 -4.16 -8.19
N ARG A 145 -0.84 -4.07 -9.02
CA ARG A 145 0.55 -4.30 -8.63
C ARG A 145 1.35 -3.04 -8.94
N LEU A 146 2.21 -2.65 -7.99
CA LEU A 146 3.14 -1.54 -8.21
C LEU A 146 4.34 -2.07 -9.00
N VAL A 147 4.57 -1.49 -10.18
CA VAL A 147 5.67 -1.84 -11.09
C VAL A 147 6.48 -0.59 -11.46
N GLY A 148 7.58 -0.78 -12.18
CA GLY A 148 8.39 0.33 -12.67
C GLY A 148 9.04 1.15 -11.56
N VAL A 149 9.26 0.55 -10.40
CA VAL A 149 9.94 1.20 -9.28
C VAL A 149 11.43 1.28 -9.57
N ASN A 150 11.97 2.50 -9.54
CA ASN A 150 13.40 2.73 -9.61
C ASN A 150 13.94 3.00 -8.21
N VAL A 151 14.89 2.20 -7.76
CA VAL A 151 15.46 2.31 -6.40
C VAL A 151 16.02 3.71 -6.14
N SER A 152 16.57 4.38 -7.15
CA SER A 152 17.09 5.75 -7.00
C SER A 152 16.02 6.80 -6.70
N ASP A 153 14.75 6.50 -6.99
CA ASP A 153 13.62 7.40 -6.74
C ASP A 153 12.96 7.16 -5.38
N ILE A 154 13.31 6.06 -4.70
CA ILE A 154 12.78 5.74 -3.38
C ILE A 154 13.44 6.64 -2.34
N LEU A 155 12.61 7.31 -1.54
CA LEU A 155 13.05 8.11 -0.41
C LEU A 155 12.58 7.47 0.89
N GLY A 156 13.51 6.99 1.69
CA GLY A 156 13.24 6.47 3.03
C GLY A 156 14.01 7.26 4.07
N LEU A 157 13.33 7.80 5.07
CA LEU A 157 13.90 8.56 6.16
C LEU A 157 13.45 7.99 7.50
N LYS A 158 14.32 8.06 8.47
CA LYS A 158 14.06 7.59 9.82
C LYS A 158 14.64 8.49 10.89
N HIS A 159 14.04 8.46 12.06
CA HIS A 159 14.61 8.97 13.30
C HIS A 159 14.22 8.01 14.41
N SER A 160 15.20 7.45 15.09
CA SER A 160 14.97 6.53 16.19
C SER A 160 15.32 7.21 17.50
N ALA A 161 14.59 6.87 18.57
CA ALA A 161 15.01 7.25 19.91
C ALA A 161 16.42 6.73 20.15
N SER A 162 17.29 7.59 20.69
CA SER A 162 18.61 7.14 21.14
C SER A 162 18.45 6.05 22.20
N PRO A 163 19.26 4.99 22.16
CA PRO A 163 19.21 3.94 23.18
C PRO A 163 19.51 4.51 24.57
#